data_7c75b214b633fac8b7fc0f62d4f63749
#
_entry.id   7c75b214b633fac8b7fc0f62d4f63749
#
_cell.length_a   1.000
_cell.length_b   1.000
_cell.length_c   1.000
_cell.angle_alpha   90.00
_cell.angle_beta   90.00
_cell.angle_gamma   90.00
#
_symmetry.space_group_name_H-M   'P 1'
#
loop_
_entity.id
_entity.type
_entity.pdbx_description
1 polymer ?
#
loop_
_entity_poly.entity_id
_entity_poly.type
_entity_poly.pdbx_seq_one_letter_code
_entity_poly.pdbx_strand_id
1 'polypeptide(L)'
;MRFWPTKALAQELGPSGIRVNAVAPGVIQTDMCASVAEDVLEDLRQQTPIERLGTPEDVAQAMAYLADAAFVTGQVLPVNGGFVIT
;
A
#
# COMPACT_ATOMS: atom_id res chain seq x y z
N MET A 1 -2.56 4.48 11.15
CA MET A 1 -1.14 4.57 10.74
C MET A 1 -0.85 5.97 10.24
N ARG A 2 0.26 6.53 10.69
CA ARG A 2 0.63 7.91 10.35
C ARG A 2 1.75 7.91 9.32
N PHE A 3 1.53 8.59 8.19
CA PHE A 3 2.53 8.73 7.12
C PHE A 3 3.12 10.13 7.05
N TRP A 4 3.02 10.86 8.12
CA TRP A 4 3.53 12.20 8.23
C TRP A 4 5.03 12.31 7.91
N PRO A 5 5.91 11.34 8.26
CA PRO A 5 7.32 11.42 7.86
C PRO A 5 7.52 11.42 6.34
N THR A 6 6.65 10.75 5.58
CA THR A 6 6.72 10.75 4.12
C THR A 6 6.57 12.16 3.56
N LYS A 7 5.58 12.90 4.06
CA LYS A 7 5.30 14.26 3.60
C LYS A 7 6.42 15.22 4.00
N ALA A 8 6.91 15.10 5.23
CA ALA A 8 8.00 15.95 5.72
C ALA A 8 9.29 15.73 4.91
N LEU A 9 9.65 14.47 4.66
CA LEU A 9 10.82 14.13 3.86
C LEU A 9 10.66 14.57 2.41
N ALA A 10 9.47 14.45 1.85
CA ALA A 10 9.22 14.89 0.48
C ALA A 10 9.45 16.39 0.33
N GLN A 11 9.00 17.19 1.30
CA GLN A 11 9.21 18.63 1.28
C GLN A 11 10.67 19.01 1.45
N GLU A 12 11.37 18.31 2.32
CA GLU A 12 12.78 18.57 2.60
C GLU A 12 13.67 18.19 1.43
N LEU A 13 13.42 17.05 0.79
CA LEU A 13 14.29 16.48 -0.25
C LEU A 13 13.88 16.86 -1.67
N GLY A 14 12.66 17.41 -1.83
CA GLY A 14 12.16 17.83 -3.15
C GLY A 14 13.09 18.79 -3.89
N PRO A 15 13.62 19.86 -3.23
CA PRO A 15 14.55 20.76 -3.88
C PRO A 15 15.84 20.09 -4.38
N SER A 16 16.19 18.94 -3.81
CA SER A 16 17.35 18.15 -4.25
C SER A 16 17.01 17.16 -5.37
N GLY A 17 15.78 17.18 -5.87
CA GLY A 17 15.35 16.28 -6.93
C GLY A 17 15.01 14.87 -6.44
N ILE A 18 14.79 14.69 -5.15
CA ILE A 18 14.48 13.39 -4.56
C ILE A 18 12.99 13.33 -4.25
N ARG A 19 12.31 12.32 -4.76
CA ARG A 19 10.89 12.05 -4.47
C ARG A 19 10.76 11.02 -3.36
N VAL A 20 9.80 11.23 -2.48
CA VAL A 20 9.54 10.32 -1.35
C VAL A 20 8.04 10.03 -1.33
N ASN A 21 7.69 8.78 -1.53
CA ASN A 21 6.31 8.29 -1.50
C ASN A 21 6.25 7.02 -0.64
N ALA A 22 5.05 6.65 -0.25
CA ALA A 22 4.82 5.44 0.53
C ALA A 22 3.65 4.65 -0.07
N VAL A 23 3.67 3.34 0.15
CA VAL A 23 2.57 2.45 -0.20
C VAL A 23 1.98 1.91 1.11
N ALA A 24 0.66 2.00 1.23
CA ALA A 24 -0.05 1.46 2.38
C ALA A 24 -0.85 0.23 1.94
N PRO A 25 -0.28 -0.98 2.06
CA PRO A 25 -0.99 -2.18 1.63
C PRO A 25 -2.14 -2.52 2.58
N GLY A 26 -3.18 -3.14 2.03
CA GLY A 26 -4.25 -3.72 2.83
C GLY A 26 -3.87 -5.13 3.27
N VAL A 27 -4.84 -6.06 3.19
CA VAL A 27 -4.58 -7.46 3.53
C VAL A 27 -3.96 -8.14 2.31
N ILE A 28 -2.70 -8.52 2.44
CA ILE A 28 -1.91 -9.10 1.35
C ILE A 28 -1.68 -10.58 1.66
N GLN A 29 -1.96 -11.43 0.68
CA GLN A 29 -1.74 -12.86 0.81
C GLN A 29 -0.25 -13.15 0.65
N THR A 30 0.36 -13.60 1.74
CA THR A 30 1.78 -13.94 1.82
C THR A 30 1.91 -15.33 2.46
N ASP A 31 3.12 -15.85 2.55
CA ASP A 31 3.38 -17.13 3.24
C ASP A 31 2.91 -17.11 4.70
N MET A 32 2.88 -15.95 5.32
CA MET A 32 2.38 -15.81 6.69
C MET A 32 0.88 -16.10 6.79
N CYS A 33 0.13 -15.93 5.71
CA CYS A 33 -1.30 -16.24 5.68
C CYS A 33 -1.58 -17.74 5.80
N ALA A 34 -0.60 -18.58 5.55
CA ALA A 34 -0.76 -20.04 5.66
C ALA A 34 -1.08 -20.48 7.09
N SER A 35 -0.70 -19.69 8.09
CA SER A 35 -1.00 -19.98 9.49
C SER A 35 -2.32 -19.38 9.96
N VAL A 36 -3.02 -18.62 9.11
CA VAL A 36 -4.29 -17.99 9.43
C VAL A 36 -5.42 -18.92 9.01
N ALA A 37 -6.44 -19.08 9.86
CA ALA A 37 -7.58 -19.93 9.56
C ALA A 37 -8.34 -19.45 8.32
N GLU A 38 -8.80 -20.39 7.49
CA GLU A 38 -9.46 -20.06 6.22
C GLU A 38 -10.74 -19.24 6.41
N ASP A 39 -11.49 -19.47 7.50
CA ASP A 39 -12.69 -18.70 7.80
C ASP A 39 -12.36 -17.23 8.08
N VAL A 40 -11.21 -16.95 8.69
CA VAL A 40 -10.73 -15.60 8.93
C VAL A 40 -10.33 -14.95 7.60
N LEU A 41 -9.63 -15.68 6.73
CA LEU A 41 -9.25 -15.19 5.40
C LEU A 41 -10.49 -14.88 4.55
N GLU A 42 -11.50 -15.75 4.60
CA GLU A 42 -12.74 -15.53 3.86
C GLU A 42 -13.48 -14.29 4.35
N ASP A 43 -13.51 -14.07 5.66
CA ASP A 43 -14.11 -12.88 6.23
C ASP A 43 -13.41 -11.61 5.75
N LEU A 44 -12.09 -11.63 5.69
CA LEU A 44 -11.30 -10.51 5.20
C LEU A 44 -11.56 -10.24 3.71
N ARG A 45 -11.73 -11.30 2.90
CA ARG A 45 -12.09 -11.15 1.48
C ARG A 45 -13.45 -10.46 1.35
N GLN A 46 -14.43 -10.87 2.16
CA GLN A 46 -15.76 -10.28 2.11
C GLN A 46 -15.79 -8.82 2.56
N GLN A 47 -14.91 -8.43 3.45
CA GLN A 47 -14.77 -7.04 3.88
C GLN A 47 -14.02 -6.17 2.86
N THR A 48 -13.40 -6.79 1.88
CA THR A 48 -12.65 -6.07 0.83
C THR A 48 -13.57 -5.86 -0.37
N PRO A 49 -13.88 -4.62 -0.78
CA PRO A 49 -14.81 -4.38 -1.89
C PRO A 49 -14.46 -5.11 -3.19
N ILE A 50 -13.17 -5.31 -3.51
CA ILE A 50 -12.76 -6.07 -4.70
C ILE A 50 -12.94 -7.57 -4.49
N GLU A 51 -13.27 -8.02 -3.28
CA GLU A 51 -13.62 -9.41 -2.94
C GLU A 51 -12.47 -10.38 -3.07
N ARG A 52 -11.24 -9.91 -2.92
CA ARG A 52 -10.06 -10.78 -2.84
C ARG A 52 -9.00 -10.14 -1.97
N LEU A 53 -8.10 -10.95 -1.46
CA LEU A 53 -6.88 -10.42 -0.81
C LEU A 53 -5.94 -9.90 -1.88
N GLY A 54 -5.09 -8.95 -1.50
CA GLY A 54 -4.05 -8.46 -2.37
C GLY A 54 -2.93 -9.49 -2.51
N THR A 55 -2.10 -9.30 -3.54
CA THR A 55 -0.91 -10.11 -3.76
C THR A 55 0.34 -9.24 -3.65
N PRO A 56 1.53 -9.85 -3.44
CA PRO A 56 2.77 -9.06 -3.51
C PRO A 56 2.92 -8.30 -4.83
N GLU A 57 2.41 -8.87 -5.93
CA GLU A 57 2.43 -8.22 -7.25
C GLU A 57 1.58 -6.97 -7.29
N ASP A 58 0.45 -6.93 -6.59
CA ASP A 58 -0.39 -5.73 -6.49
C ASP A 58 0.42 -4.59 -5.85
N VAL A 59 1.17 -4.88 -4.80
CA VAL A 59 2.01 -3.89 -4.13
C VAL A 59 3.17 -3.48 -5.03
N ALA A 60 3.80 -4.44 -5.71
CA ALA A 60 4.92 -4.18 -6.62
C ALA A 60 4.51 -3.26 -7.77
N GLN A 61 3.31 -3.43 -8.33
CA GLN A 61 2.79 -2.55 -9.38
C GLN A 61 2.68 -1.10 -8.89
N ALA A 62 2.19 -0.90 -7.67
CA ALA A 62 2.06 0.43 -7.10
C ALA A 62 3.44 1.07 -6.89
N MET A 63 4.40 0.30 -6.41
CA MET A 63 5.77 0.77 -6.22
C MET A 63 6.42 1.15 -7.55
N ALA A 64 6.22 0.34 -8.58
CA ALA A 64 6.75 0.61 -9.92
C ALA A 64 6.15 1.90 -10.50
N TYR A 65 4.85 2.12 -10.33
CA TYR A 65 4.19 3.35 -10.75
C TYR A 65 4.85 4.56 -10.07
N LEU A 66 5.01 4.50 -8.75
CA LEU A 66 5.58 5.62 -7.99
C LEU A 66 7.04 5.86 -8.37
N ALA A 67 7.79 4.81 -8.70
CA ALA A 67 9.18 4.94 -9.14
C ALA A 67 9.29 5.72 -10.46
N ASP A 68 8.32 5.56 -11.34
CA ASP A 68 8.32 6.19 -12.66
C ASP A 68 7.58 7.53 -12.70
N ALA A 69 6.75 7.81 -11.72
CA ALA A 69 5.89 9.00 -11.72
C ALA A 69 6.67 10.24 -11.28
N ALA A 70 7.28 10.92 -12.25
CA ALA A 70 8.25 11.99 -12.00
C ALA A 70 7.65 13.22 -11.29
N PHE A 71 6.35 13.42 -11.35
CA PHE A 71 5.70 14.59 -10.74
C PHE A 71 4.86 14.20 -9.52
N VAL A 72 5.18 13.06 -8.87
CA VAL A 72 4.48 12.57 -7.68
C VAL A 72 5.48 12.45 -6.54
N THR A 73 5.25 13.20 -5.47
CA THR A 73 6.02 13.10 -4.25
C THR A 73 5.14 13.45 -3.04
N GLY A 74 5.51 12.98 -1.87
CA GLY A 74 4.77 13.26 -0.64
C GLY A 74 3.46 12.50 -0.54
N GLN A 75 3.24 11.48 -1.35
CA GLN A 75 1.98 10.76 -1.40
C GLN A 75 2.06 9.41 -0.70
N VAL A 76 0.91 9.00 -0.16
CA VAL A 76 0.72 7.66 0.38
C VAL A 76 -0.34 7.01 -0.49
N LEU A 77 0.01 5.94 -1.19
CA LEU A 77 -0.89 5.23 -2.10
C LEU A 77 -1.44 3.99 -1.41
N PRO A 78 -2.73 3.97 -1.04
CA PRO A 78 -3.35 2.76 -0.50
C PRO A 78 -3.50 1.70 -1.58
N VAL A 79 -3.08 0.47 -1.30
CA VAL A 79 -3.22 -0.67 -2.19
C VAL A 79 -3.97 -1.73 -1.40
N ASN A 80 -5.29 -1.58 -1.30
CA ASN A 80 -6.10 -2.30 -0.33
C ASN A 80 -7.40 -2.87 -0.89
N GLY A 81 -7.63 -2.76 -2.20
CA GLY A 81 -8.87 -3.25 -2.81
C GLY A 81 -10.14 -2.58 -2.27
N GLY A 82 -10.00 -1.41 -1.64
CA GLY A 82 -11.11 -0.70 -1.01
C GLY A 82 -11.29 -1.03 0.47
N PHE A 83 -10.50 -1.96 1.02
CA PHE A 83 -10.54 -2.27 2.44
C PHE A 83 -9.99 -1.09 3.23
N VAL A 84 -10.83 -0.48 4.06
CA VAL A 84 -10.43 0.69 4.85
C VAL A 84 -10.01 0.23 6.25
N ILE A 85 -8.74 0.46 6.57
CA ILE A 85 -8.23 0.26 7.93
C ILE A 85 -8.18 1.64 8.56
N THR A 86 -9.06 1.88 9.49
CA THR A 86 -9.09 3.15 10.23
C THR A 86 -8.36 3.01 11.56
#